data_cc0ec371389a0e8b906fc6f370661532
#
_entry.id   cc0ec371389a0e8b906fc6f370661532
#
_cell.length_a   1.000
_cell.length_b   1.000
_cell.length_c   1.000
_cell.angle_alpha   90.00
_cell.angle_beta   90.00
_cell.angle_gamma   90.00
#
_symmetry.space_group_name_H-M   'P 1'
#
loop_
_entity.id
_entity.type
_entity.pdbx_description
1 polymer ?
#
loop_
_entity_poly.entity_id
_entity_poly.type
_entity_poly.pdbx_seq_one_letter_code
_entity_poly.pdbx_strand_id
1 'polypeptide(L)'
;MDKLRNVAIIAHVDHGKTTLVDEMLKQSGVYRENQEIVERVMDSNDLERERGITIMAKNTAVWYGDTKINIVDTPGHADFGGEVERILKMVNGVILLVDAAEGPMPQTRFVLSRALELGHRVIVVVNKIDRPDQRIHEVIDEVLELLIDLNATDEQLDSPMLFCSGRQGTASYSPDVPGTDLKPLFDTILDYIPEPSMDLDKPFQMLVSSIDYNEYVGRIAIGRIERGVIKQNQEIEVCNYHNQDEPPMKAKAVSLYQFDGLNRVPVTEAGAGNIIAMSGIGDVTIGDTICARGFAEPIEFVKIGAPTLEMTFSVNDSPFAGTEGKFVTSRNLRDRLFKEVETNVSMRVKETESTDAFEVSGRGELHLSILIETMRRQGFEFAVSRPQVIYKRDAQGHLLEPMELLMVEVPEGYVGAVMEKLGTRRAEILNMGTRDTGISHLEFRIPARGLMGYRQQFLSDTNGNGIMNSVFDGYEPYKGEIPQRVQGSLVVFESGETSGYGLYNAQDRGILFVGPGLPVYEGMIVGMSPKNEDIAVNVCKKKHVTNMRAAGSDEALRLTPP
;
A
#
# COMPACT_ATOMS: atom_id res chain seq x y z
N MET A 1 -28.06 2.29 -23.42
CA MET A 1 -26.95 2.36 -22.45
C MET A 1 -26.32 1.00 -22.32
N ASP A 2 -25.03 0.97 -22.14
CA ASP A 2 -24.27 -0.27 -22.08
C ASP A 2 -24.61 -1.02 -20.80
N LYS A 3 -24.65 -2.33 -20.83
CA LYS A 3 -24.72 -3.15 -19.62
C LYS A 3 -23.41 -2.98 -18.85
N LEU A 4 -23.48 -2.90 -17.54
CA LEU A 4 -22.32 -2.60 -16.71
C LEU A 4 -22.12 -3.65 -15.61
N ARG A 5 -20.87 -3.94 -15.31
CA ARG A 5 -20.45 -4.64 -14.08
C ARG A 5 -19.29 -3.87 -13.48
N ASN A 6 -19.33 -3.66 -12.18
CA ASN A 6 -18.25 -3.01 -11.43
C ASN A 6 -17.69 -4.02 -10.44
N VAL A 7 -16.42 -4.40 -10.59
CA VAL A 7 -15.75 -5.40 -9.76
C VAL A 7 -14.43 -4.87 -9.22
N ALA A 8 -14.10 -5.24 -7.99
CA ALA A 8 -12.77 -5.01 -7.43
C ALA A 8 -12.01 -6.34 -7.38
N ILE A 9 -10.69 -6.30 -7.58
CA ILE A 9 -9.85 -7.49 -7.42
C ILE A 9 -9.08 -7.38 -6.12
N ILE A 10 -9.33 -8.34 -5.23
CA ILE A 10 -8.65 -8.51 -3.94
C ILE A 10 -7.64 -9.64 -4.10
N ALA A 11 -6.38 -9.37 -3.83
CA ALA A 11 -5.33 -10.38 -3.89
C ALA A 11 -4.20 -10.04 -2.92
N HIS A 12 -3.53 -11.09 -2.43
CA HIS A 12 -2.23 -10.88 -1.80
C HIS A 12 -1.17 -10.53 -2.85
N VAL A 13 -0.06 -9.97 -2.36
CA VAL A 13 1.15 -9.74 -3.17
C VAL A 13 1.55 -11.06 -3.85
N ASP A 14 1.97 -10.98 -5.09
CA ASP A 14 2.40 -12.13 -5.91
C ASP A 14 1.35 -13.21 -6.22
N HIS A 15 0.09 -13.11 -5.78
CA HIS A 15 -0.97 -14.05 -6.19
C HIS A 15 -1.37 -13.96 -7.67
N GLY A 16 -0.77 -13.02 -8.42
CA GLY A 16 -0.91 -12.91 -9.87
C GLY A 16 -2.04 -12.00 -10.34
N LYS A 17 -2.43 -11.02 -9.52
CA LYS A 17 -3.47 -10.02 -9.84
C LYS A 17 -3.20 -9.31 -11.16
N THR A 18 -2.03 -8.70 -11.29
CA THR A 18 -1.63 -7.95 -12.50
C THR A 18 -1.64 -8.84 -13.74
N THR A 19 -1.11 -10.07 -13.63
CA THR A 19 -1.06 -11.03 -14.73
C THR A 19 -2.47 -11.43 -15.18
N LEU A 20 -3.39 -11.65 -14.24
CA LEU A 20 -4.77 -11.99 -14.57
C LEU A 20 -5.48 -10.83 -15.29
N VAL A 21 -5.32 -9.58 -14.79
CA VAL A 21 -5.93 -8.40 -15.42
C VAL A 21 -5.33 -8.14 -16.81
N ASP A 22 -4.02 -8.33 -16.98
CA ASP A 22 -3.38 -8.21 -18.29
C ASP A 22 -3.96 -9.21 -19.31
N GLU A 23 -4.20 -10.46 -18.88
CA GLU A 23 -4.83 -11.47 -19.74
C GLU A 23 -6.32 -11.16 -20.00
N MET A 24 -7.06 -10.62 -19.03
CA MET A 24 -8.43 -10.15 -19.25
C MET A 24 -8.46 -9.03 -20.30
N LEU A 25 -7.52 -8.07 -20.23
CA LEU A 25 -7.39 -7.01 -21.23
C LEU A 25 -7.06 -7.53 -22.63
N LYS A 26 -6.18 -8.54 -22.72
CA LYS A 26 -5.83 -9.18 -24.02
C LYS A 26 -7.03 -9.90 -24.64
N GLN A 27 -7.72 -10.72 -23.85
CA GLN A 27 -8.83 -11.54 -24.36
C GLN A 27 -10.12 -10.75 -24.60
N SER A 28 -10.27 -9.58 -23.99
CA SER A 28 -11.37 -8.66 -24.26
C SER A 28 -11.27 -7.88 -25.59
N GLY A 29 -10.14 -8.01 -26.31
CA GLY A 29 -9.94 -7.34 -27.59
C GLY A 29 -9.60 -5.85 -27.50
N VAL A 30 -9.24 -5.35 -26.30
CA VAL A 30 -8.82 -3.94 -26.09
C VAL A 30 -7.53 -3.62 -26.85
N TYR A 31 -6.66 -4.61 -27.05
CA TYR A 31 -5.41 -4.43 -27.81
C TYR A 31 -5.58 -4.77 -29.29
N ARG A 32 -5.01 -3.94 -30.16
CA ARG A 32 -4.91 -4.24 -31.60
C ARG A 32 -3.85 -5.34 -31.82
N GLU A 33 -4.08 -6.22 -32.81
CA GLU A 33 -3.24 -7.40 -33.13
C GLU A 33 -1.73 -7.14 -33.29
N ASN A 34 -1.29 -5.88 -33.44
CA ASN A 34 0.11 -5.49 -33.66
C ASN A 34 0.67 -4.53 -32.60
N GLN A 35 0.03 -4.42 -31.44
CA GLN A 35 0.51 -3.56 -30.36
C GLN A 35 1.47 -4.35 -29.47
N GLU A 36 2.74 -3.93 -29.36
CA GLU A 36 3.66 -4.50 -28.36
C GLU A 36 3.07 -4.26 -26.96
N ILE A 37 2.72 -5.35 -26.30
CA ILE A 37 2.14 -5.33 -24.96
C ILE A 37 3.32 -5.30 -23.99
N VAL A 38 3.44 -4.22 -23.25
CA VAL A 38 4.36 -4.15 -22.12
C VAL A 38 3.77 -5.05 -21.02
N GLU A 39 4.48 -6.09 -20.61
CA GLU A 39 4.05 -6.94 -19.48
C GLU A 39 3.88 -6.10 -18.21
N ARG A 40 2.90 -6.45 -17.39
CA ARG A 40 2.52 -5.76 -16.14
C ARG A 40 2.01 -4.33 -16.37
N VAL A 41 1.06 -4.19 -17.25
CA VAL A 41 0.48 -2.90 -17.67
C VAL A 41 -0.17 -2.16 -16.49
N MET A 42 -0.71 -2.89 -15.49
CA MET A 42 -1.28 -2.30 -14.28
C MET A 42 -0.24 -1.76 -13.31
N ASP A 43 0.98 -2.33 -13.27
CA ASP A 43 2.07 -1.87 -12.41
C ASP A 43 2.92 -0.81 -13.13
N SER A 44 2.37 0.39 -13.34
CA SER A 44 3.05 1.47 -14.07
C SER A 44 4.16 2.15 -13.27
N ASN A 45 4.24 1.90 -11.96
CA ASN A 45 5.26 2.45 -11.07
C ASN A 45 6.38 1.42 -10.85
N ASP A 46 7.63 1.83 -11.06
CA ASP A 46 8.79 0.95 -10.85
C ASP A 46 8.86 0.41 -9.42
N LEU A 47 8.41 1.18 -8.43
CA LEU A 47 8.32 0.74 -7.03
C LEU A 47 7.27 -0.36 -6.80
N GLU A 48 6.13 -0.31 -7.48
CA GLU A 48 5.13 -1.37 -7.45
C GLU A 48 5.70 -2.67 -8.01
N ARG A 49 6.43 -2.58 -9.13
CA ARG A 49 7.08 -3.75 -9.75
C ARG A 49 8.18 -4.35 -8.89
N GLU A 50 9.02 -3.52 -8.27
CA GLU A 50 10.13 -3.98 -7.45
C GLU A 50 9.67 -4.58 -6.13
N ARG A 51 8.63 -3.99 -5.52
CA ARG A 51 8.08 -4.44 -4.23
C ARG A 51 6.98 -5.48 -4.37
N GLY A 52 6.48 -5.70 -5.60
CA GLY A 52 5.37 -6.61 -5.87
C GLY A 52 4.03 -6.19 -5.25
N ILE A 53 3.87 -4.93 -4.83
CA ILE A 53 2.67 -4.42 -4.16
C ILE A 53 1.98 -3.36 -5.01
N THR A 54 0.64 -3.36 -5.03
CA THR A 54 -0.13 -2.24 -5.55
C THR A 54 -0.13 -1.11 -4.52
N ILE A 55 0.37 0.05 -4.92
CA ILE A 55 0.46 1.25 -4.09
C ILE A 55 -0.76 2.15 -4.33
N MET A 56 -1.13 2.32 -5.61
CA MET A 56 -2.26 3.17 -6.01
C MET A 56 -3.35 2.35 -6.70
N ALA A 57 -4.59 2.61 -6.30
CA ALA A 57 -5.75 2.06 -6.99
C ALA A 57 -5.80 2.50 -8.45
N LYS A 58 -6.05 1.58 -9.35
CA LYS A 58 -6.20 1.86 -10.78
C LYS A 58 -7.55 1.37 -11.26
N ASN A 59 -8.14 2.17 -12.13
CA ASN A 59 -9.38 1.82 -12.78
C ASN A 59 -9.09 1.40 -14.22
N THR A 60 -9.61 0.25 -14.62
CA THR A 60 -9.58 -0.22 -16.00
C THR A 60 -10.95 -0.71 -16.40
N ALA A 61 -11.20 -0.86 -17.68
CA ALA A 61 -12.46 -1.39 -18.18
C ALA A 61 -12.20 -2.33 -19.35
N VAL A 62 -12.91 -3.44 -19.39
CA VAL A 62 -12.89 -4.40 -20.49
C VAL A 62 -14.29 -4.60 -21.04
N TRP A 63 -14.39 -4.96 -22.32
CA TRP A 63 -15.65 -5.29 -22.95
C TRP A 63 -15.76 -6.78 -23.14
N TYR A 64 -16.87 -7.35 -22.70
CA TYR A 64 -17.18 -8.74 -22.97
C TYR A 64 -18.61 -8.82 -23.56
N GLY A 65 -18.70 -9.11 -24.85
CA GLY A 65 -19.94 -9.00 -25.60
C GLY A 65 -20.46 -7.56 -25.63
N ASP A 66 -21.67 -7.34 -25.13
CA ASP A 66 -22.35 -6.04 -25.00
C ASP A 66 -22.21 -5.41 -23.61
N THR A 67 -21.41 -6.02 -22.73
CA THR A 67 -21.26 -5.59 -21.34
C THR A 67 -19.89 -4.99 -21.09
N LYS A 68 -19.86 -3.81 -20.48
CA LYS A 68 -18.65 -3.18 -19.98
C LYS A 68 -18.40 -3.62 -18.55
N ILE A 69 -17.23 -4.18 -18.29
CA ILE A 69 -16.79 -4.59 -16.96
C ILE A 69 -15.72 -3.60 -16.49
N ASN A 70 -16.06 -2.77 -15.52
CA ASN A 70 -15.10 -1.90 -14.84
C ASN A 70 -14.39 -2.72 -13.77
N ILE A 71 -13.07 -2.72 -13.82
CA ILE A 71 -12.20 -3.44 -12.89
C ILE A 71 -11.42 -2.40 -12.09
N VAL A 72 -11.58 -2.44 -10.77
CA VAL A 72 -10.86 -1.55 -9.85
C VAL A 72 -9.83 -2.38 -9.11
N ASP A 73 -8.57 -1.99 -9.25
CA ASP A 73 -7.48 -2.62 -8.54
C ASP A 73 -7.42 -2.14 -7.09
N THR A 74 -7.27 -3.06 -6.13
CA THR A 74 -7.21 -2.72 -4.70
C THR A 74 -5.79 -2.83 -4.17
N PRO A 75 -5.31 -1.84 -3.40
CA PRO A 75 -4.08 -2.01 -2.63
C PRO A 75 -4.20 -3.19 -1.66
N GLY A 76 -3.15 -4.00 -1.58
CA GLY A 76 -3.16 -5.19 -0.71
C GLY A 76 -2.68 -4.93 0.72
N HIS A 77 -2.09 -3.76 1.01
CA HIS A 77 -1.47 -3.48 2.31
C HIS A 77 -2.41 -2.69 3.23
N ALA A 78 -2.38 -3.02 4.52
CA ALA A 78 -3.25 -2.42 5.55
C ALA A 78 -3.07 -0.89 5.71
N ASP A 79 -1.89 -0.34 5.42
CA ASP A 79 -1.62 1.10 5.43
C ASP A 79 -2.54 1.87 4.47
N PHE A 80 -3.10 1.19 3.47
CA PHE A 80 -4.04 1.74 2.48
C PHE A 80 -5.51 1.40 2.76
N GLY A 81 -5.85 0.93 3.97
CA GLY A 81 -7.19 0.47 4.32
C GLY A 81 -8.33 1.45 3.98
N GLY A 82 -8.10 2.75 4.13
CA GLY A 82 -9.11 3.75 3.73
C GLY A 82 -9.29 3.88 2.22
N GLU A 83 -8.31 3.49 1.41
CA GLU A 83 -8.46 3.43 -0.05
C GLU A 83 -9.27 2.20 -0.45
N VAL A 84 -9.00 1.08 0.19
CA VAL A 84 -9.76 -0.15 0.01
C VAL A 84 -11.25 0.06 0.25
N GLU A 85 -11.63 0.70 1.35
CA GLU A 85 -13.03 0.94 1.68
C GLU A 85 -13.74 1.83 0.64
N ARG A 86 -13.05 2.84 0.12
CA ARG A 86 -13.58 3.71 -0.94
C ARG A 86 -13.76 2.96 -2.26
N ILE A 87 -12.81 2.08 -2.59
CA ILE A 87 -12.89 1.26 -3.80
C ILE A 87 -14.07 0.31 -3.69
N LEU A 88 -14.24 -0.35 -2.55
CA LEU A 88 -15.36 -1.25 -2.33
C LEU A 88 -16.71 -0.57 -2.49
N LYS A 89 -16.85 0.71 -2.13
CA LYS A 89 -18.08 1.47 -2.37
C LYS A 89 -18.36 1.76 -3.85
N MET A 90 -17.35 1.70 -4.73
CA MET A 90 -17.55 1.91 -6.17
C MET A 90 -18.00 0.66 -6.93
N VAL A 91 -17.88 -0.53 -6.32
CA VAL A 91 -18.10 -1.80 -7.00
C VAL A 91 -19.37 -2.50 -6.50
N ASN A 92 -19.80 -3.53 -7.21
CA ASN A 92 -20.97 -4.32 -6.89
C ASN A 92 -20.61 -5.75 -6.49
N GLY A 93 -19.35 -6.13 -6.65
CA GLY A 93 -18.83 -7.41 -6.22
C GLY A 93 -17.31 -7.42 -6.27
N VAL A 94 -16.73 -8.48 -5.73
CA VAL A 94 -15.29 -8.64 -5.60
C VAL A 94 -14.83 -9.97 -6.16
N ILE A 95 -13.63 -9.99 -6.73
CA ILE A 95 -12.92 -11.19 -7.15
C ILE A 95 -11.81 -11.39 -6.10
N LEU A 96 -11.92 -12.46 -5.34
CA LEU A 96 -10.90 -12.91 -4.41
C LEU A 96 -9.91 -13.82 -5.11
N LEU A 97 -8.70 -13.35 -5.34
CA LEU A 97 -7.65 -14.11 -6.01
C LEU A 97 -6.71 -14.75 -4.99
N VAL A 98 -6.60 -16.07 -5.03
CA VAL A 98 -5.79 -16.87 -4.10
C VAL A 98 -4.80 -17.72 -4.87
N ASP A 99 -3.55 -17.80 -4.45
CA ASP A 99 -2.53 -18.68 -5.03
C ASP A 99 -2.81 -20.15 -4.67
N ALA A 100 -2.76 -21.05 -5.65
CA ALA A 100 -3.03 -22.47 -5.47
C ALA A 100 -2.02 -23.21 -4.58
N ALA A 101 -0.85 -22.64 -4.32
CA ALA A 101 0.16 -23.21 -3.44
C ALA A 101 0.20 -22.54 -2.06
N GLU A 102 0.02 -21.22 -2.01
CA GLU A 102 0.15 -20.44 -0.78
C GLU A 102 -1.15 -20.38 0.04
N GLY A 103 -2.30 -20.38 -0.66
CA GLY A 103 -3.61 -20.24 -0.01
C GLY A 103 -3.95 -18.79 0.36
N PRO A 104 -5.04 -18.56 1.14
CA PRO A 104 -5.45 -17.22 1.56
C PRO A 104 -4.48 -16.67 2.58
N MET A 105 -3.99 -15.44 2.35
CA MET A 105 -3.02 -14.76 3.17
C MET A 105 -3.67 -13.72 4.12
N PRO A 106 -3.06 -13.41 5.28
CA PRO A 106 -3.65 -12.52 6.28
C PRO A 106 -4.03 -11.13 5.78
N GLN A 107 -3.29 -10.56 4.82
CA GLN A 107 -3.61 -9.24 4.24
C GLN A 107 -4.95 -9.28 3.49
N THR A 108 -5.26 -10.39 2.86
CA THR A 108 -6.52 -10.60 2.15
C THR A 108 -7.71 -10.61 3.10
N ARG A 109 -7.52 -11.09 4.33
CA ARG A 109 -8.54 -11.18 5.39
C ARG A 109 -9.20 -9.82 5.67
N PHE A 110 -8.39 -8.76 5.82
CA PHE A 110 -8.92 -7.42 6.11
C PHE A 110 -9.80 -6.89 4.98
N VAL A 111 -9.32 -6.97 3.73
CA VAL A 111 -10.05 -6.45 2.57
C VAL A 111 -11.33 -7.26 2.33
N LEU A 112 -11.23 -8.59 2.49
CA LEU A 112 -12.38 -9.49 2.35
C LEU A 112 -13.42 -9.25 3.44
N SER A 113 -13.03 -9.07 4.71
CA SER A 113 -13.96 -8.73 5.80
C SER A 113 -14.78 -7.49 5.46
N ARG A 114 -14.14 -6.43 4.97
CA ARG A 114 -14.82 -5.19 4.57
C ARG A 114 -15.77 -5.40 3.39
N ALA A 115 -15.38 -6.23 2.42
CA ALA A 115 -16.25 -6.56 1.29
C ALA A 115 -17.51 -7.34 1.75
N LEU A 116 -17.35 -8.30 2.65
CA LEU A 116 -18.46 -9.08 3.21
C LEU A 116 -19.41 -8.22 4.07
N GLU A 117 -18.86 -7.33 4.91
CA GLU A 117 -19.64 -6.38 5.72
C GLU A 117 -20.49 -5.42 4.87
N LEU A 118 -19.99 -5.03 3.70
CA LEU A 118 -20.72 -4.21 2.71
C LEU A 118 -21.73 -5.03 1.90
N GLY A 119 -21.84 -6.34 2.13
CA GLY A 119 -22.77 -7.22 1.42
C GLY A 119 -22.38 -7.52 -0.03
N HIS A 120 -21.11 -7.35 -0.39
CA HIS A 120 -20.66 -7.67 -1.75
C HIS A 120 -20.69 -9.17 -2.03
N ARG A 121 -21.03 -9.51 -3.28
CA ARG A 121 -20.85 -10.86 -3.80
C ARG A 121 -19.39 -11.12 -4.09
N VAL A 122 -18.92 -12.31 -3.75
CA VAL A 122 -17.52 -12.74 -3.89
C VAL A 122 -17.41 -13.81 -4.95
N ILE A 123 -16.51 -13.67 -5.91
CA ILE A 123 -16.07 -14.74 -6.81
C ILE A 123 -14.68 -15.16 -6.34
N VAL A 124 -14.50 -16.41 -5.98
CA VAL A 124 -13.20 -16.96 -5.59
C VAL A 124 -12.47 -17.47 -6.83
N VAL A 125 -11.24 -17.00 -7.02
CA VAL A 125 -10.38 -17.45 -8.13
C VAL A 125 -9.10 -18.04 -7.56
N VAL A 126 -8.97 -19.36 -7.62
CA VAL A 126 -7.73 -20.07 -7.28
C VAL A 126 -6.80 -20.01 -8.49
N ASN A 127 -5.74 -19.22 -8.38
CA ASN A 127 -4.82 -18.92 -9.47
C ASN A 127 -3.53 -19.72 -9.36
N LYS A 128 -2.77 -19.77 -10.45
CA LYS A 128 -1.51 -20.49 -10.60
C LYS A 128 -1.65 -22.01 -10.43
N ILE A 129 -2.75 -22.57 -10.90
CA ILE A 129 -2.99 -24.02 -10.90
C ILE A 129 -1.97 -24.80 -11.75
N ASP A 130 -1.20 -24.12 -12.58
CA ASP A 130 -0.10 -24.64 -13.39
C ASP A 130 1.19 -24.88 -12.60
N ARG A 131 1.25 -24.48 -11.32
CA ARG A 131 2.42 -24.73 -10.46
C ARG A 131 2.53 -26.21 -10.08
N PRO A 132 3.75 -26.77 -10.03
CA PRO A 132 3.96 -28.17 -9.65
C PRO A 132 3.72 -28.44 -8.15
N ASP A 133 3.78 -27.41 -7.30
CA ASP A 133 3.59 -27.43 -5.86
C ASP A 133 2.19 -27.00 -5.42
N GLN A 134 1.22 -26.97 -6.36
CA GLN A 134 -0.16 -26.61 -6.07
C GLN A 134 -0.83 -27.62 -5.12
N ARG A 135 -1.70 -27.11 -4.23
CA ARG A 135 -2.50 -27.88 -3.25
C ARG A 135 -3.96 -27.43 -3.26
N ILE A 136 -4.57 -27.45 -4.43
CA ILE A 136 -5.87 -26.80 -4.73
C ILE A 136 -6.96 -27.21 -3.74
N HIS A 137 -7.09 -28.49 -3.41
CA HIS A 137 -8.15 -28.97 -2.51
C HIS A 137 -8.01 -28.41 -1.10
N GLU A 138 -6.78 -28.35 -0.58
CA GLU A 138 -6.50 -27.74 0.73
C GLU A 138 -6.78 -26.23 0.71
N VAL A 139 -6.43 -25.53 -0.38
CA VAL A 139 -6.69 -24.10 -0.54
C VAL A 139 -8.19 -23.81 -0.61
N ILE A 140 -9.00 -24.67 -1.21
CA ILE A 140 -10.47 -24.55 -1.20
C ILE A 140 -10.99 -24.59 0.24
N ASP A 141 -10.54 -25.56 1.04
CA ASP A 141 -10.95 -25.71 2.44
C ASP A 141 -10.51 -24.49 3.26
N GLU A 142 -9.28 -24.01 3.08
CA GLU A 142 -8.75 -22.81 3.74
C GLU A 142 -9.54 -21.54 3.39
N VAL A 143 -10.00 -21.39 2.15
CA VAL A 143 -10.84 -20.25 1.73
C VAL A 143 -12.22 -20.33 2.39
N LEU A 144 -12.82 -21.52 2.46
CA LEU A 144 -14.10 -21.72 3.13
C LEU A 144 -13.99 -21.44 4.63
N GLU A 145 -12.94 -21.93 5.30
CA GLU A 145 -12.65 -21.61 6.69
C GLU A 145 -12.50 -20.10 6.89
N LEU A 146 -11.78 -19.42 6.00
CA LEU A 146 -11.63 -17.97 6.07
C LEU A 146 -12.97 -17.23 5.96
N LEU A 147 -13.86 -17.65 5.06
CA LEU A 147 -15.19 -17.06 4.91
C LEU A 147 -16.04 -17.29 6.16
N ILE A 148 -15.99 -18.48 6.77
CA ILE A 148 -16.68 -18.81 8.02
C ILE A 148 -16.15 -17.94 9.16
N ASP A 149 -14.86 -17.84 9.32
CA ASP A 149 -14.20 -17.01 10.33
C ASP A 149 -14.57 -15.52 10.24
N LEU A 150 -14.84 -15.05 9.02
CA LEU A 150 -15.27 -13.68 8.74
C LEU A 150 -16.78 -13.50 8.86
N ASN A 151 -17.52 -14.50 9.37
CA ASN A 151 -18.97 -14.49 9.51
C ASN A 151 -19.72 -14.24 8.19
N ALA A 152 -19.23 -14.82 7.10
CA ALA A 152 -19.91 -14.76 5.81
C ALA A 152 -21.32 -15.34 5.91
N THR A 153 -22.27 -14.75 5.19
CA THR A 153 -23.63 -15.27 5.09
C THR A 153 -23.69 -16.57 4.28
N ASP A 154 -24.75 -17.34 4.39
CA ASP A 154 -24.93 -18.57 3.60
C ASP A 154 -24.79 -18.30 2.09
N GLU A 155 -25.33 -17.16 1.60
CA GLU A 155 -25.20 -16.76 0.20
C GLU A 155 -23.73 -16.45 -0.19
N GLN A 156 -22.94 -15.91 0.74
CA GLN A 156 -21.53 -15.62 0.53
C GLN A 156 -20.66 -16.87 0.66
N LEU A 157 -21.06 -17.87 1.44
CA LEU A 157 -20.41 -19.18 1.51
C LEU A 157 -20.61 -20.00 0.21
N ASP A 158 -21.75 -19.81 -0.46
CA ASP A 158 -22.03 -20.42 -1.78
C ASP A 158 -21.37 -19.66 -2.95
N SER A 159 -20.32 -18.89 -2.68
CA SER A 159 -19.59 -18.14 -3.70
C SER A 159 -19.00 -19.04 -4.78
N PRO A 160 -19.16 -18.70 -6.07
CA PRO A 160 -18.58 -19.49 -7.16
C PRO A 160 -17.06 -19.52 -7.06
N MET A 161 -16.47 -20.70 -7.25
CA MET A 161 -15.04 -20.92 -7.29
C MET A 161 -14.59 -21.23 -8.70
N LEU A 162 -13.53 -20.58 -9.16
CA LEU A 162 -12.90 -20.78 -10.46
C LEU A 162 -11.42 -21.12 -10.28
N PHE A 163 -10.90 -21.92 -11.19
CA PHE A 163 -9.52 -22.38 -11.20
C PHE A 163 -8.80 -21.80 -12.42
N CYS A 164 -7.81 -20.94 -12.17
CA CYS A 164 -7.18 -20.15 -13.23
C CYS A 164 -5.66 -20.35 -13.28
N SER A 165 -5.12 -20.20 -14.49
CA SER A 165 -3.72 -19.87 -14.71
C SER A 165 -3.66 -18.51 -15.39
N GLY A 166 -3.42 -17.45 -14.62
CA GLY A 166 -3.25 -16.11 -15.16
C GLY A 166 -2.10 -16.03 -16.17
N ARG A 167 -1.05 -16.84 -16.00
CA ARG A 167 0.07 -16.92 -16.94
C ARG A 167 -0.31 -17.52 -18.30
N GLN A 168 -1.19 -18.51 -18.29
CA GLN A 168 -1.66 -19.19 -19.52
C GLN A 168 -2.92 -18.54 -20.09
N GLY A 169 -3.55 -17.61 -19.35
CA GLY A 169 -4.79 -16.96 -19.75
C GLY A 169 -5.98 -17.91 -19.76
N THR A 170 -6.05 -18.86 -18.82
CA THR A 170 -7.08 -19.91 -18.80
C THR A 170 -7.85 -19.94 -17.50
N ALA A 171 -9.13 -20.29 -17.56
CA ALA A 171 -10.02 -20.48 -16.41
C ALA A 171 -10.91 -21.71 -16.60
N SER A 172 -11.28 -22.36 -15.51
CA SER A 172 -12.15 -23.54 -15.48
C SER A 172 -13.06 -23.50 -14.26
N TYR A 173 -14.22 -24.17 -14.35
CA TYR A 173 -15.14 -24.40 -13.22
C TYR A 173 -14.74 -25.63 -12.36
N SER A 174 -13.77 -26.42 -12.78
CA SER A 174 -13.29 -27.58 -12.06
C SER A 174 -11.76 -27.61 -12.05
N PRO A 175 -11.13 -28.03 -10.94
CA PRO A 175 -9.68 -28.14 -10.87
C PRO A 175 -9.13 -29.25 -11.78
N ASP A 176 -9.95 -30.25 -12.09
CA ASP A 176 -9.55 -31.44 -12.88
C ASP A 176 -9.69 -31.22 -14.40
N VAL A 177 -10.33 -30.14 -14.81
CA VAL A 177 -10.59 -29.84 -16.23
C VAL A 177 -9.76 -28.64 -16.66
N PRO A 178 -8.80 -28.80 -17.58
CA PRO A 178 -8.01 -27.69 -18.09
C PRO A 178 -8.89 -26.63 -18.77
N GLY A 179 -8.72 -25.37 -18.43
CA GLY A 179 -9.34 -24.26 -19.14
C GLY A 179 -8.65 -23.98 -20.49
N THR A 180 -9.36 -23.34 -21.40
CA THR A 180 -8.85 -22.92 -22.72
C THR A 180 -8.66 -21.42 -22.84
N ASP A 181 -9.47 -20.65 -22.14
CA ASP A 181 -9.52 -19.20 -22.15
C ASP A 181 -10.10 -18.66 -20.83
N LEU A 182 -10.25 -17.34 -20.68
CA LEU A 182 -10.87 -16.70 -19.50
C LEU A 182 -12.40 -16.56 -19.61
N LYS A 183 -13.03 -17.16 -20.62
CA LYS A 183 -14.48 -17.10 -20.78
C LYS A 183 -15.26 -17.53 -19.53
N PRO A 184 -14.90 -18.63 -18.82
CA PRO A 184 -15.58 -18.99 -17.58
C PRO A 184 -15.57 -17.89 -16.52
N LEU A 185 -14.48 -17.12 -16.42
CA LEU A 185 -14.40 -15.99 -15.50
C LEU A 185 -15.32 -14.83 -15.91
N PHE A 186 -15.32 -14.47 -17.20
CA PHE A 186 -16.21 -13.42 -17.71
C PHE A 186 -17.68 -13.80 -17.54
N ASP A 187 -18.06 -15.02 -17.93
CA ASP A 187 -19.43 -15.51 -17.78
C ASP A 187 -19.88 -15.48 -16.32
N THR A 188 -19.03 -15.91 -15.37
CA THR A 188 -19.33 -15.87 -13.94
C THR A 188 -19.48 -14.43 -13.43
N ILE A 189 -18.67 -13.48 -13.90
CA ILE A 189 -18.82 -12.07 -13.53
C ILE A 189 -20.19 -11.55 -13.98
N LEU A 190 -20.61 -11.87 -15.21
CA LEU A 190 -21.90 -11.42 -15.74
C LEU A 190 -23.09 -12.05 -15.01
N ASP A 191 -23.00 -13.33 -14.68
CA ASP A 191 -24.10 -14.09 -14.09
C ASP A 191 -24.24 -13.84 -12.58
N TYR A 192 -23.12 -13.70 -11.88
CA TYR A 192 -23.12 -13.66 -10.42
C TYR A 192 -23.05 -12.24 -9.85
N ILE A 193 -22.28 -11.32 -10.43
CA ILE A 193 -22.18 -9.93 -9.93
C ILE A 193 -23.39 -9.13 -10.41
N PRO A 194 -24.13 -8.46 -9.48
CA PRO A 194 -25.31 -7.67 -9.87
C PRO A 194 -24.95 -6.44 -10.69
N GLU A 195 -25.87 -6.02 -11.52
CA GLU A 195 -25.78 -4.72 -12.21
C GLU A 195 -25.82 -3.57 -11.20
N PRO A 196 -25.06 -2.48 -11.44
CA PRO A 196 -25.21 -1.29 -10.63
C PRO A 196 -26.63 -0.69 -10.81
N SER A 197 -27.10 0.04 -9.79
CA SER A 197 -28.37 0.77 -9.93
C SER A 197 -28.26 1.78 -11.06
N MET A 198 -29.22 1.72 -12.00
CA MET A 198 -29.28 2.62 -13.18
C MET A 198 -30.45 3.60 -13.05
N ASP A 199 -30.52 4.34 -11.95
CA ASP A 199 -31.55 5.35 -11.72
C ASP A 199 -31.23 6.65 -12.47
N LEU A 200 -31.59 6.69 -13.74
CA LEU A 200 -31.21 7.76 -14.69
C LEU A 200 -32.10 9.01 -14.60
N ASP A 201 -33.33 8.86 -14.08
CA ASP A 201 -34.33 9.92 -14.05
C ASP A 201 -34.14 10.86 -12.84
N LYS A 202 -33.36 10.46 -11.85
CA LYS A 202 -33.06 11.30 -10.69
C LYS A 202 -31.99 12.35 -10.98
N PRO A 203 -31.90 13.42 -10.18
CA PRO A 203 -30.80 14.37 -10.25
C PRO A 203 -29.45 13.70 -10.08
N PHE A 204 -28.46 14.12 -10.86
CA PHE A 204 -27.09 13.58 -10.84
C PHE A 204 -26.48 13.64 -9.46
N GLN A 205 -25.81 12.54 -9.08
CA GLN A 205 -25.06 12.41 -7.84
C GLN A 205 -23.88 11.43 -8.02
N MET A 206 -22.70 11.82 -7.57
CA MET A 206 -21.47 11.03 -7.64
C MET A 206 -20.64 11.22 -6.37
N LEU A 207 -20.19 10.14 -5.73
CA LEU A 207 -19.21 10.19 -4.63
C LEU A 207 -17.80 10.19 -5.21
N VAL A 208 -16.96 11.12 -4.75
CA VAL A 208 -15.54 11.19 -5.14
C VAL A 208 -14.76 10.17 -4.29
N SER A 209 -14.31 9.11 -4.93
CA SER A 209 -13.58 8.00 -4.28
C SER A 209 -12.07 8.08 -4.46
N SER A 210 -11.60 8.72 -5.54
CA SER A 210 -10.19 8.94 -5.84
C SER A 210 -9.98 10.28 -6.52
N ILE A 211 -8.79 10.84 -6.39
CA ILE A 211 -8.37 12.06 -7.07
C ILE A 211 -7.09 11.78 -7.83
N ASP A 212 -7.03 12.26 -9.05
CA ASP A 212 -5.81 12.35 -9.83
C ASP A 212 -5.48 13.82 -10.12
N TYR A 213 -4.29 14.09 -10.57
CA TYR A 213 -3.83 15.44 -10.88
C TYR A 213 -3.17 15.50 -12.26
N ASN A 214 -3.50 16.51 -12.99
CA ASN A 214 -2.88 16.82 -14.28
C ASN A 214 -2.50 18.29 -14.32
N GLU A 215 -1.27 18.61 -14.73
CA GLU A 215 -0.74 19.99 -14.73
C GLU A 215 -1.56 20.97 -15.57
N TYR A 216 -2.30 20.48 -16.59
CA TYR A 216 -3.11 21.31 -17.49
C TYR A 216 -4.55 21.52 -17.03
N VAL A 217 -5.14 20.52 -16.38
CA VAL A 217 -6.57 20.55 -16.00
C VAL A 217 -6.79 20.56 -14.49
N GLY A 218 -5.72 20.50 -13.71
CA GLY A 218 -5.78 20.46 -12.26
C GLY A 218 -6.24 19.11 -11.71
N ARG A 219 -6.98 19.14 -10.59
CA ARG A 219 -7.56 17.95 -9.97
C ARG A 219 -8.61 17.30 -10.84
N ILE A 220 -8.58 15.98 -10.88
CA ILE A 220 -9.53 15.13 -11.60
C ILE A 220 -10.20 14.24 -10.56
N ALA A 221 -11.51 14.46 -10.34
CA ALA A 221 -12.33 13.64 -9.46
C ALA A 221 -12.70 12.32 -10.15
N ILE A 222 -12.50 11.20 -9.47
CA ILE A 222 -12.86 9.87 -9.96
C ILE A 222 -13.86 9.25 -8.99
N GLY A 223 -14.96 8.69 -9.52
CA GLY A 223 -15.99 8.07 -8.72
C GLY A 223 -17.05 7.38 -9.56
N ARG A 224 -17.94 6.64 -8.87
CA ARG A 224 -19.12 6.05 -9.49
C ARG A 224 -20.28 7.03 -9.45
N ILE A 225 -21.00 7.13 -10.55
CA ILE A 225 -22.27 7.84 -10.59
C ILE A 225 -23.32 6.97 -9.91
N GLU A 226 -23.87 7.46 -8.79
CA GLU A 226 -24.87 6.72 -8.03
C GLU A 226 -26.27 6.84 -8.66
N ARG A 227 -26.57 8.01 -9.20
CA ARG A 227 -27.84 8.28 -9.87
C ARG A 227 -27.72 9.43 -10.88
N GLY A 228 -28.66 9.47 -11.80
CA GLY A 228 -28.80 10.52 -12.80
C GLY A 228 -27.80 10.44 -13.94
N VAL A 229 -27.73 11.52 -14.70
CA VAL A 229 -26.84 11.69 -15.86
C VAL A 229 -26.10 13.00 -15.73
N ILE A 230 -24.81 13.01 -16.05
CA ILE A 230 -23.97 14.21 -16.14
C ILE A 230 -23.59 14.47 -17.59
N LYS A 231 -23.59 15.75 -17.99
CA LYS A 231 -23.14 16.20 -19.31
C LYS A 231 -21.91 17.10 -19.19
N GLN A 232 -21.07 17.07 -20.21
CA GLN A 232 -19.95 17.99 -20.31
C GLN A 232 -20.43 19.43 -20.24
N ASN A 233 -19.68 20.28 -19.55
CA ASN A 233 -20.01 21.68 -19.28
C ASN A 233 -21.25 21.95 -18.42
N GLN A 234 -21.80 20.93 -17.75
CA GLN A 234 -22.91 21.08 -16.81
C GLN A 234 -22.46 21.80 -15.53
N GLU A 235 -23.32 22.69 -15.02
CA GLU A 235 -23.15 23.29 -13.69
C GLU A 235 -23.50 22.26 -12.62
N ILE A 236 -22.66 22.19 -11.60
CA ILE A 236 -22.72 21.21 -10.51
C ILE A 236 -22.51 21.89 -9.17
N GLU A 237 -22.88 21.22 -8.11
CA GLU A 237 -22.61 21.60 -6.73
C GLU A 237 -21.84 20.49 -6.03
N VAL A 238 -20.87 20.88 -5.18
CA VAL A 238 -20.05 19.94 -4.39
C VAL A 238 -20.40 20.15 -2.94
N CYS A 239 -20.72 19.08 -2.23
CA CYS A 239 -21.03 19.06 -0.81
C CYS A 239 -20.32 17.90 -0.12
N ASN A 240 -20.21 17.95 1.22
CA ASN A 240 -19.54 16.92 2.00
C ASN A 240 -20.41 16.46 3.17
N TYR A 241 -20.50 15.15 3.39
CA TYR A 241 -21.32 14.57 4.46
C TYR A 241 -20.90 15.02 5.86
N HIS A 242 -19.61 15.27 6.08
CA HIS A 242 -19.09 15.69 7.39
C HIS A 242 -19.11 17.20 7.62
N ASN A 243 -19.41 18.00 6.57
CA ASN A 243 -19.43 19.46 6.60
C ASN A 243 -20.77 19.99 6.05
N GLN A 244 -21.89 19.43 6.52
CA GLN A 244 -23.23 19.79 5.99
C GLN A 244 -23.66 21.23 6.32
N ASP A 245 -23.01 21.87 7.29
CA ASP A 245 -23.27 23.28 7.66
C ASP A 245 -22.62 24.28 6.67
N GLU A 246 -21.71 23.82 5.82
CA GLU A 246 -21.07 24.66 4.81
C GLU A 246 -21.94 24.74 3.55
N PRO A 247 -22.05 25.93 2.91
CA PRO A 247 -22.79 26.06 1.67
C PRO A 247 -22.11 25.23 0.56
N PRO A 248 -22.90 24.56 -0.32
CA PRO A 248 -22.34 23.79 -1.42
C PRO A 248 -21.44 24.63 -2.33
N MET A 249 -20.27 24.13 -2.67
CA MET A 249 -19.37 24.80 -3.61
C MET A 249 -19.91 24.67 -5.03
N LYS A 250 -20.02 25.77 -5.75
CA LYS A 250 -20.43 25.79 -7.15
C LYS A 250 -19.25 25.51 -8.07
N ALA A 251 -19.42 24.60 -8.99
CA ALA A 251 -18.41 24.20 -9.96
C ALA A 251 -19.04 23.88 -11.34
N LYS A 252 -18.20 23.50 -12.28
CA LYS A 252 -18.61 23.11 -13.63
C LYS A 252 -17.85 21.85 -14.06
N ALA A 253 -18.55 20.86 -14.57
CA ALA A 253 -17.95 19.65 -15.15
C ALA A 253 -17.34 19.96 -16.53
N VAL A 254 -16.10 20.42 -16.57
CA VAL A 254 -15.46 20.89 -17.81
C VAL A 254 -15.20 19.74 -18.77
N SER A 255 -14.62 18.65 -18.29
CA SER A 255 -14.37 17.46 -19.09
C SER A 255 -14.80 16.21 -18.35
N LEU A 256 -15.36 15.27 -19.10
CA LEU A 256 -15.78 13.96 -18.62
C LEU A 256 -14.97 12.88 -19.36
N TYR A 257 -14.53 11.87 -18.63
CA TYR A 257 -13.82 10.74 -19.19
C TYR A 257 -14.40 9.44 -18.66
N GLN A 258 -14.46 8.43 -19.51
CA GLN A 258 -14.70 7.05 -19.15
C GLN A 258 -13.40 6.24 -19.30
N PHE A 259 -13.32 5.13 -18.61
CA PHE A 259 -12.21 4.19 -18.75
C PHE A 259 -12.52 3.21 -19.90
N ASP A 260 -11.52 2.99 -20.77
CA ASP A 260 -11.54 1.99 -21.83
C ASP A 260 -10.14 1.36 -21.90
N GLY A 261 -10.02 0.11 -21.49
CA GLY A 261 -8.75 -0.45 -21.08
C GLY A 261 -8.14 0.41 -19.96
N LEU A 262 -6.90 0.81 -20.13
CA LEU A 262 -6.17 1.71 -19.22
C LEU A 262 -6.31 3.20 -19.58
N ASN A 263 -6.93 3.50 -20.71
CA ASN A 263 -7.03 4.87 -21.19
C ASN A 263 -8.26 5.57 -20.67
N ARG A 264 -8.17 6.88 -20.54
CA ARG A 264 -9.31 7.77 -20.31
C ARG A 264 -9.79 8.32 -21.64
N VAL A 265 -10.98 7.93 -22.04
CA VAL A 265 -11.61 8.37 -23.28
C VAL A 265 -12.58 9.50 -22.95
N PRO A 266 -12.49 10.67 -23.62
CA PRO A 266 -13.40 11.76 -23.39
C PRO A 266 -14.82 11.39 -23.86
N VAL A 267 -15.83 11.76 -23.05
CA VAL A 267 -17.23 11.54 -23.34
C VAL A 267 -18.03 12.83 -23.14
N THR A 268 -19.15 12.96 -23.85
CA THR A 268 -20.03 14.12 -23.73
C THR A 268 -21.04 13.99 -22.60
N GLU A 269 -21.40 12.76 -22.26
CA GLU A 269 -22.32 12.43 -21.17
C GLU A 269 -22.02 11.07 -20.55
N ALA A 270 -22.41 10.89 -19.29
CA ALA A 270 -22.32 9.61 -18.58
C ALA A 270 -23.48 9.48 -17.59
N GLY A 271 -24.00 8.27 -17.43
CA GLY A 271 -25.14 7.96 -16.55
C GLY A 271 -24.80 7.09 -15.37
N ALA A 272 -25.78 6.90 -14.48
CA ALA A 272 -25.69 6.08 -13.28
C ALA A 272 -25.05 4.72 -13.53
N GLY A 273 -24.31 4.23 -12.56
CA GLY A 273 -23.56 2.98 -12.63
C GLY A 273 -22.15 3.09 -13.23
N ASN A 274 -21.87 4.13 -14.04
CA ASN A 274 -20.55 4.32 -14.63
C ASN A 274 -19.53 4.84 -13.62
N ILE A 275 -18.29 4.36 -13.72
CA ILE A 275 -17.12 4.96 -13.07
C ILE A 275 -16.52 5.94 -14.06
N ILE A 276 -16.44 7.21 -13.66
CA ILE A 276 -15.96 8.30 -14.51
C ILE A 276 -14.84 9.10 -13.84
N ALA A 277 -14.10 9.82 -14.67
CA ALA A 277 -13.18 10.86 -14.23
C ALA A 277 -13.70 12.23 -14.73
N MET A 278 -13.66 13.25 -13.87
CA MET A 278 -14.20 14.58 -14.14
C MET A 278 -13.21 15.66 -13.76
N SER A 279 -13.01 16.65 -14.61
CA SER A 279 -12.22 17.85 -14.34
C SER A 279 -13.05 19.12 -14.27
N GLY A 280 -12.45 20.21 -13.76
CA GLY A 280 -13.10 21.51 -13.62
C GLY A 280 -13.53 21.85 -12.19
N ILE A 281 -13.10 21.07 -11.21
CA ILE A 281 -13.41 21.24 -9.80
C ILE A 281 -12.09 21.43 -9.04
N GLY A 282 -11.67 22.67 -8.81
CA GLY A 282 -10.33 23.00 -8.27
C GLY A 282 -10.08 22.45 -6.88
N ASP A 283 -11.03 22.57 -5.97
CA ASP A 283 -10.87 22.27 -4.55
C ASP A 283 -11.59 20.98 -4.12
N VAL A 284 -11.86 20.09 -5.08
CA VAL A 284 -12.48 18.79 -4.76
C VAL A 284 -11.58 17.92 -3.90
N THR A 285 -12.19 17.25 -2.92
CA THR A 285 -11.52 16.30 -2.04
C THR A 285 -12.17 14.92 -2.09
N ILE A 286 -11.46 13.89 -1.65
CA ILE A 286 -12.04 12.55 -1.55
C ILE A 286 -13.11 12.55 -0.46
N GLY A 287 -14.27 11.95 -0.78
CA GLY A 287 -15.45 11.93 0.07
C GLY A 287 -16.42 13.06 -0.20
N ASP A 288 -16.06 14.02 -1.07
CA ASP A 288 -17.02 14.98 -1.56
C ASP A 288 -18.06 14.30 -2.45
N THR A 289 -19.27 14.82 -2.40
CA THR A 289 -20.37 14.42 -3.28
C THR A 289 -20.60 15.50 -4.31
N ILE A 290 -20.51 15.15 -5.57
CA ILE A 290 -20.81 16.03 -6.70
C ILE A 290 -22.26 15.81 -7.10
N CYS A 291 -23.07 16.88 -7.08
CA CYS A 291 -24.50 16.86 -7.30
C CYS A 291 -24.92 17.75 -8.47
N ALA A 292 -26.09 17.49 -9.03
CA ALA A 292 -26.75 18.44 -9.90
C ALA A 292 -27.05 19.74 -9.15
N ARG A 293 -26.95 20.88 -9.83
CA ARG A 293 -27.23 22.20 -9.25
C ARG A 293 -28.62 22.25 -8.61
N GLY A 294 -28.68 22.71 -7.36
CA GLY A 294 -29.93 22.81 -6.57
C GLY A 294 -30.37 21.49 -5.91
N PHE A 295 -29.57 20.44 -5.98
CA PHE A 295 -29.84 19.14 -5.39
C PHE A 295 -28.64 18.63 -4.59
N ALA A 296 -28.02 19.50 -3.80
CA ALA A 296 -26.89 19.13 -2.94
C ALA A 296 -27.34 18.17 -1.83
N GLU A 297 -27.08 16.89 -2.01
CA GLU A 297 -27.40 15.81 -1.09
C GLU A 297 -26.12 14.96 -0.89
N PRO A 298 -25.44 15.11 0.25
CA PRO A 298 -24.17 14.43 0.48
C PRO A 298 -24.37 12.94 0.73
N ILE A 299 -23.51 12.12 0.11
CA ILE A 299 -23.46 10.67 0.35
C ILE A 299 -22.60 10.41 1.59
N GLU A 300 -23.10 9.56 2.48
CA GLU A 300 -22.35 9.13 3.65
C GLU A 300 -21.07 8.39 3.24
N PHE A 301 -19.94 8.83 3.79
CA PHE A 301 -18.68 8.13 3.62
C PHE A 301 -17.89 8.06 4.93
N VAL A 302 -17.06 7.02 5.05
CA VAL A 302 -16.18 6.89 6.21
C VAL A 302 -15.05 7.90 6.08
N LYS A 303 -14.93 8.75 7.08
CA LYS A 303 -13.87 9.76 7.14
C LYS A 303 -12.52 9.09 7.09
N ILE A 304 -11.67 9.58 6.18
CA ILE A 304 -10.30 9.09 6.08
C ILE A 304 -9.63 9.21 7.44
N GLY A 305 -9.13 8.10 7.98
CA GLY A 305 -8.44 8.09 9.26
C GLY A 305 -7.28 9.10 9.26
N ALA A 306 -7.15 9.85 10.32
CA ALA A 306 -6.02 10.78 10.47
C ALA A 306 -4.69 10.01 10.40
N PRO A 307 -3.62 10.63 9.92
CA PRO A 307 -2.27 10.07 10.00
C PRO A 307 -1.92 9.65 11.42
N THR A 308 -1.17 8.56 11.57
CA THR A 308 -0.75 8.00 12.87
C THR A 308 0.74 8.17 13.13
N LEU A 309 1.52 8.40 12.08
CA LEU A 309 2.97 8.62 12.14
C LEU A 309 3.35 9.95 11.51
N GLU A 310 4.41 10.55 12.03
CA GLU A 310 5.00 11.76 11.50
C GLU A 310 6.53 11.66 11.44
N MET A 311 7.13 12.32 10.45
CA MET A 311 8.57 12.46 10.27
C MET A 311 8.89 13.90 9.86
N THR A 312 10.07 14.36 10.24
CA THR A 312 10.60 15.62 9.73
C THR A 312 11.41 15.37 8.47
N PHE A 313 11.08 16.09 7.41
CA PHE A 313 11.85 16.15 6.16
C PHE A 313 12.59 17.47 6.13
N SER A 314 13.90 17.45 6.00
CA SER A 314 14.72 18.66 5.99
C SER A 314 15.70 18.67 4.83
N VAL A 315 16.18 19.84 4.51
CA VAL A 315 17.29 19.99 3.55
C VAL A 315 18.51 19.24 4.09
N ASN A 316 19.26 18.57 3.20
CA ASN A 316 20.53 17.95 3.55
C ASN A 316 21.59 19.05 3.79
N ASP A 317 22.05 19.17 5.02
CA ASP A 317 23.08 20.12 5.46
C ASP A 317 24.43 19.43 5.72
N SER A 318 24.57 18.15 5.33
CA SER A 318 25.82 17.40 5.47
C SER A 318 26.91 17.92 4.52
N PRO A 319 28.19 17.63 4.78
CA PRO A 319 29.30 17.99 3.88
C PRO A 319 29.18 17.45 2.45
N PHE A 320 28.31 16.44 2.23
CA PHE A 320 28.04 15.86 0.90
C PHE A 320 26.75 16.40 0.26
N ALA A 321 26.17 17.47 0.82
CA ALA A 321 24.98 18.08 0.23
C ALA A 321 25.20 18.48 -1.24
N GLY A 322 24.27 18.08 -2.11
CA GLY A 322 24.31 18.38 -3.55
C GLY A 322 25.18 17.44 -4.38
N THR A 323 25.66 16.32 -3.81
CA THR A 323 26.47 15.34 -4.56
C THR A 323 25.63 14.27 -5.24
N GLU A 324 24.48 13.91 -4.69
CA GLU A 324 23.62 12.81 -5.14
C GLU A 324 22.36 13.29 -5.88
N GLY A 325 21.76 14.37 -5.41
CA GLY A 325 20.50 14.90 -5.92
C GLY A 325 20.63 16.16 -6.75
N LYS A 326 19.66 16.41 -7.63
CA LYS A 326 19.53 17.65 -8.41
C LYS A 326 18.73 18.72 -7.64
N PHE A 327 17.76 18.28 -6.84
CA PHE A 327 16.83 19.13 -6.11
C PHE A 327 17.18 19.14 -4.62
N VAL A 328 17.96 20.14 -4.20
CA VAL A 328 18.59 20.21 -2.88
C VAL A 328 18.11 21.39 -2.04
N THR A 329 17.25 22.27 -2.59
CA THR A 329 16.81 23.48 -1.91
C THR A 329 15.52 23.27 -1.12
N SER A 330 15.34 24.05 -0.06
CA SER A 330 14.12 24.09 0.75
C SER A 330 12.87 24.35 -0.11
N ARG A 331 12.95 25.23 -1.09
CA ARG A 331 11.87 25.51 -2.03
C ARG A 331 11.48 24.27 -2.85
N ASN A 332 12.46 23.56 -3.41
CA ASN A 332 12.19 22.35 -4.18
C ASN A 332 11.51 21.28 -3.31
N LEU A 333 12.03 21.09 -2.09
CA LEU A 333 11.48 20.15 -1.12
C LEU A 333 10.03 20.53 -0.75
N ARG A 334 9.79 21.80 -0.44
CA ARG A 334 8.46 22.33 -0.13
C ARG A 334 7.47 22.08 -1.26
N ASP A 335 7.79 22.55 -2.46
CA ASP A 335 6.90 22.46 -3.62
C ASP A 335 6.56 21.00 -3.92
N ARG A 336 7.53 20.10 -3.80
CA ARG A 336 7.31 18.67 -4.00
C ARG A 336 6.42 18.02 -2.93
N LEU A 337 6.65 18.32 -1.66
CA LEU A 337 5.86 17.79 -0.55
C LEU A 337 4.41 18.30 -0.58
N PHE A 338 4.19 19.57 -0.86
CA PHE A 338 2.83 20.11 -0.97
C PHE A 338 2.10 19.59 -2.21
N LYS A 339 2.82 19.34 -3.33
CA LYS A 339 2.23 18.66 -4.51
C LYS A 339 1.77 17.23 -4.19
N GLU A 340 2.48 16.51 -3.32
CA GLU A 340 2.07 15.17 -2.91
C GLU A 340 0.72 15.16 -2.20
N VAL A 341 0.46 16.13 -1.34
CA VAL A 341 -0.81 16.25 -0.59
C VAL A 341 -2.01 16.52 -1.50
N GLU A 342 -1.80 17.06 -2.70
CA GLU A 342 -2.90 17.29 -3.65
C GLU A 342 -3.52 15.98 -4.16
N THR A 343 -2.72 14.92 -4.26
CA THR A 343 -3.17 13.60 -4.73
C THR A 343 -3.31 12.60 -3.59
N ASN A 344 -2.50 12.74 -2.54
CA ASN A 344 -2.43 11.81 -1.42
C ASN A 344 -3.12 12.39 -0.17
N VAL A 345 -4.44 12.24 -0.10
CA VAL A 345 -5.26 12.77 1.00
C VAL A 345 -5.01 12.12 2.38
N SER A 346 -4.30 10.99 2.39
CA SER A 346 -3.90 10.30 3.63
C SER A 346 -2.62 10.90 4.25
N MET A 347 -2.00 11.86 3.58
CA MET A 347 -0.78 12.54 4.00
C MET A 347 -1.07 13.98 4.41
N ARG A 348 -0.30 14.49 5.34
CA ARG A 348 -0.31 15.91 5.72
C ARG A 348 1.10 16.44 5.74
N VAL A 349 1.25 17.67 5.30
CA VAL A 349 2.52 18.41 5.34
C VAL A 349 2.27 19.70 6.09
N LYS A 350 3.13 20.00 7.06
CA LYS A 350 3.12 21.25 7.80
C LYS A 350 4.51 21.88 7.74
N GLU A 351 4.54 23.20 7.65
CA GLU A 351 5.75 23.97 7.86
C GLU A 351 6.13 23.97 9.34
N THR A 352 7.41 23.86 9.63
CA THR A 352 7.94 23.96 10.98
C THR A 352 8.41 25.40 11.27
N GLU A 353 8.92 25.67 12.46
CA GLU A 353 9.55 26.96 12.78
C GLU A 353 10.82 27.20 11.93
N SER A 354 11.45 26.13 11.45
CA SER A 354 12.56 26.20 10.51
C SER A 354 12.06 26.28 9.07
N THR A 355 12.60 27.18 8.27
CA THR A 355 12.29 27.30 6.84
C THR A 355 12.80 26.14 6.00
N ASP A 356 13.69 25.32 6.55
CA ASP A 356 14.39 24.24 5.87
C ASP A 356 13.89 22.85 6.28
N ALA A 357 12.82 22.78 7.09
CA ALA A 357 12.25 21.55 7.60
C ALA A 357 10.72 21.55 7.51
N PHE A 358 10.15 20.39 7.21
CA PHE A 358 8.71 20.15 7.05
C PHE A 358 8.31 18.91 7.84
N GLU A 359 7.21 18.99 8.56
CA GLU A 359 6.59 17.85 9.24
C GLU A 359 5.68 17.14 8.26
N VAL A 360 5.97 15.89 7.98
CA VAL A 360 5.19 15.03 7.06
C VAL A 360 4.55 13.91 7.86
N SER A 361 3.22 13.86 7.83
CA SER A 361 2.45 12.84 8.53
C SER A 361 1.84 11.86 7.54
N GLY A 362 1.90 10.57 7.86
CA GLY A 362 1.36 9.47 7.07
C GLY A 362 0.70 8.40 7.92
N ARG A 363 0.07 7.42 7.28
CA ARG A 363 -0.65 6.34 7.98
C ARG A 363 0.25 5.27 8.57
N GLY A 364 1.41 5.02 7.96
CA GLY A 364 2.33 3.97 8.37
C GLY A 364 3.74 4.19 7.85
N GLU A 365 4.68 3.35 8.33
CA GLU A 365 6.09 3.41 7.90
C GLU A 365 6.25 3.16 6.40
N LEU A 366 5.48 2.20 5.84
CA LEU A 366 5.54 1.89 4.41
C LEU A 366 5.11 3.09 3.57
N HIS A 367 4.04 3.79 3.95
CA HIS A 367 3.54 4.96 3.24
C HIS A 367 4.60 6.07 3.15
N LEU A 368 5.26 6.39 4.28
CA LEU A 368 6.33 7.39 4.32
C LEU A 368 7.59 6.92 3.57
N SER A 369 7.93 5.63 3.65
CA SER A 369 9.09 5.07 2.93
C SER A 369 8.91 5.08 1.40
N ILE A 370 7.68 4.89 0.92
CA ILE A 370 7.36 5.01 -0.51
C ILE A 370 7.55 6.46 -0.98
N LEU A 371 7.09 7.44 -0.20
CA LEU A 371 7.33 8.85 -0.52
C LEU A 371 8.83 9.16 -0.60
N ILE A 372 9.61 8.74 0.41
CA ILE A 372 11.06 8.94 0.46
C ILE A 372 11.73 8.37 -0.79
N GLU A 373 11.41 7.12 -1.13
CA GLU A 373 12.03 6.45 -2.26
C GLU A 373 11.59 7.06 -3.61
N THR A 374 10.32 7.45 -3.73
CA THR A 374 9.81 8.15 -4.92
C THR A 374 10.54 9.46 -5.14
N MET A 375 10.69 10.26 -4.09
CA MET A 375 11.40 11.54 -4.16
C MET A 375 12.89 11.34 -4.49
N ARG A 376 13.54 10.34 -3.88
CA ARG A 376 14.93 9.98 -4.18
C ARG A 376 15.12 9.68 -5.67
N ARG A 377 14.24 8.85 -6.28
CA ARG A 377 14.29 8.51 -7.70
C ARG A 377 14.00 9.70 -8.62
N GLN A 378 13.23 10.67 -8.15
CA GLN A 378 12.99 11.92 -8.86
C GLN A 378 14.19 12.88 -8.79
N GLY A 379 15.25 12.53 -8.06
CA GLY A 379 16.47 13.32 -7.93
C GLY A 379 16.46 14.35 -6.81
N PHE A 380 15.56 14.19 -5.84
CA PHE A 380 15.58 14.98 -4.60
C PHE A 380 16.60 14.41 -3.61
N GLU A 381 17.32 15.29 -2.96
CA GLU A 381 18.24 14.99 -1.87
C GLU A 381 17.77 15.73 -0.62
N PHE A 382 17.53 15.00 0.45
CA PHE A 382 16.99 15.54 1.70
C PHE A 382 17.34 14.60 2.88
N ALA A 383 17.20 15.11 4.10
CA ALA A 383 17.34 14.34 5.31
C ALA A 383 15.97 14.04 5.94
N VAL A 384 15.86 12.95 6.69
CA VAL A 384 14.63 12.56 7.39
C VAL A 384 14.93 12.22 8.86
N SER A 385 13.99 12.57 9.74
CA SER A 385 14.04 12.13 11.14
C SER A 385 13.56 10.68 11.29
N ARG A 386 13.69 10.13 12.49
CA ARG A 386 12.97 8.89 12.85
C ARG A 386 11.46 9.14 12.84
N PRO A 387 10.65 8.16 12.41
CA PRO A 387 9.20 8.25 12.54
C PRO A 387 8.80 8.31 14.02
N GLN A 388 7.78 9.11 14.30
CA GLN A 388 7.19 9.23 15.63
C GLN A 388 5.68 9.03 15.52
N VAL A 389 5.06 8.47 16.56
CA VAL A 389 3.61 8.33 16.61
C VAL A 389 2.96 9.66 16.95
N ILE A 390 1.83 9.94 16.33
CA ILE A 390 1.05 11.15 16.60
C ILE A 390 0.15 10.88 17.81
N TYR A 391 0.44 11.55 18.93
CA TYR A 391 -0.38 11.48 20.13
C TYR A 391 -1.60 12.40 20.02
N LYS A 392 -2.70 11.99 20.67
CA LYS A 392 -3.89 12.83 20.86
C LYS A 392 -4.11 13.11 22.35
N ARG A 393 -5.00 14.04 22.66
CA ARG A 393 -5.47 14.26 24.01
C ARG A 393 -6.99 14.13 24.04
N ASP A 394 -7.50 13.46 25.06
CA ASP A 394 -8.93 13.40 25.31
C ASP A 394 -9.50 14.74 25.84
N ALA A 395 -10.79 14.81 26.06
CA ALA A 395 -11.46 16.00 26.59
C ALA A 395 -10.98 16.39 28.00
N GLN A 396 -10.38 15.45 28.75
CA GLN A 396 -9.80 15.65 30.07
C GLN A 396 -8.30 15.99 30.02
N GLY A 397 -7.69 15.97 28.84
CA GLY A 397 -6.27 16.27 28.63
C GLY A 397 -5.33 15.08 28.79
N HIS A 398 -5.83 13.85 28.99
CA HIS A 398 -5.01 12.65 29.05
C HIS A 398 -4.43 12.31 27.68
N LEU A 399 -3.20 11.81 27.69
CA LEU A 399 -2.49 11.42 26.48
C LEU A 399 -3.06 10.10 25.92
N LEU A 400 -3.43 10.13 24.65
CA LEU A 400 -3.87 8.96 23.88
C LEU A 400 -2.82 8.63 22.82
N GLU A 401 -2.57 7.34 22.62
CA GLU A 401 -1.67 6.83 21.58
C GLU A 401 -2.41 5.94 20.57
N PRO A 402 -1.94 5.89 19.30
CA PRO A 402 -2.54 5.02 18.30
C PRO A 402 -2.23 3.56 18.62
N MET A 403 -3.26 2.72 18.51
CA MET A 403 -3.20 1.27 18.71
C MET A 403 -3.35 0.55 17.39
N GLU A 404 -2.73 -0.60 17.28
CA GLU A 404 -2.85 -1.51 16.14
C GLU A 404 -3.30 -2.89 16.58
N LEU A 405 -4.18 -3.49 15.79
CA LEU A 405 -4.49 -4.91 15.84
C LEU A 405 -3.42 -5.65 15.04
N LEU A 406 -2.58 -6.40 15.74
CA LEU A 406 -1.47 -7.16 15.17
C LEU A 406 -1.88 -8.63 15.04
N MET A 407 -1.80 -9.16 13.83
CA MET A 407 -1.99 -10.57 13.51
C MET A 407 -0.64 -11.20 13.19
N VAL A 408 -0.34 -12.31 13.84
CA VAL A 408 0.92 -13.05 13.70
C VAL A 408 0.63 -14.51 13.42
N GLU A 409 1.28 -15.05 12.39
CA GLU A 409 1.28 -16.47 12.07
C GLU A 409 2.71 -16.98 12.17
N VAL A 410 2.92 -17.97 13.04
CA VAL A 410 4.25 -18.56 13.25
C VAL A 410 4.13 -20.05 13.56
N PRO A 411 5.13 -20.88 13.17
CA PRO A 411 5.23 -22.24 13.66
C PRO A 411 5.28 -22.28 15.19
N GLU A 412 4.64 -23.28 15.81
CA GLU A 412 4.45 -23.40 17.26
C GLU A 412 5.75 -23.20 18.06
N GLY A 413 6.89 -23.65 17.53
CA GLY A 413 8.20 -23.50 18.18
C GLY A 413 8.65 -22.05 18.40
N TYR A 414 8.09 -21.07 17.70
CA TYR A 414 8.45 -19.64 17.80
C TYR A 414 7.47 -18.82 18.65
N VAL A 415 6.32 -19.38 19.03
CA VAL A 415 5.28 -18.68 19.79
C VAL A 415 5.84 -18.05 21.07
N GLY A 416 6.65 -18.80 21.84
CA GLY A 416 7.23 -18.30 23.08
C GLY A 416 8.13 -17.08 22.89
N ALA A 417 8.96 -17.07 21.86
CA ALA A 417 9.84 -15.94 21.56
C ALA A 417 9.04 -14.69 21.13
N VAL A 418 8.03 -14.88 20.30
CA VAL A 418 7.14 -13.79 19.85
C VAL A 418 6.38 -13.20 21.03
N MET A 419 5.78 -14.03 21.88
CA MET A 419 5.04 -13.60 23.07
C MET A 419 5.90 -12.78 24.03
N GLU A 420 7.14 -13.23 24.30
CA GLU A 420 8.08 -12.51 25.16
C GLU A 420 8.40 -11.12 24.60
N LYS A 421 8.75 -11.05 23.31
CA LYS A 421 9.14 -9.78 22.67
C LYS A 421 7.97 -8.80 22.59
N LEU A 422 6.79 -9.26 22.19
CA LEU A 422 5.61 -8.42 22.10
C LEU A 422 5.13 -7.97 23.50
N GLY A 423 5.22 -8.81 24.52
CA GLY A 423 4.92 -8.44 25.89
C GLY A 423 5.77 -7.28 26.41
N THR A 424 7.09 -7.25 26.12
CA THR A 424 7.96 -6.10 26.47
C THR A 424 7.57 -4.81 25.74
N ARG A 425 6.88 -4.91 24.58
CA ARG A 425 6.42 -3.81 23.74
C ARG A 425 4.98 -3.38 24.04
N ARG A 426 4.44 -3.83 25.18
CA ARG A 426 3.07 -3.50 25.66
C ARG A 426 1.96 -4.07 24.79
N ALA A 427 2.19 -5.18 24.09
CA ALA A 427 1.13 -5.91 23.40
C ALA A 427 0.25 -6.65 24.40
N GLU A 428 -1.05 -6.60 24.16
CA GLU A 428 -2.09 -7.36 24.86
C GLU A 428 -2.61 -8.45 23.93
N ILE A 429 -2.55 -9.71 24.36
CA ILE A 429 -3.08 -10.81 23.55
C ILE A 429 -4.61 -10.77 23.57
N LEU A 430 -5.21 -10.86 22.41
CA LEU A 430 -6.66 -10.92 22.22
C LEU A 430 -7.11 -12.36 21.92
N ASN A 431 -6.38 -13.06 21.06
CA ASN A 431 -6.73 -14.42 20.65
C ASN A 431 -5.47 -15.23 20.34
N MET A 432 -5.55 -16.54 20.55
CA MET A 432 -4.50 -17.50 20.21
C MET A 432 -5.14 -18.84 19.82
N GLY A 433 -4.77 -19.34 18.66
CA GLY A 433 -5.18 -20.66 18.17
C GLY A 433 -4.03 -21.36 17.45
N THR A 434 -3.99 -22.67 17.48
CA THR A 434 -3.03 -23.46 16.69
C THR A 434 -3.82 -24.34 15.73
N ARG A 435 -3.48 -24.29 14.45
CA ARG A 435 -4.06 -25.17 13.43
C ARG A 435 -3.41 -26.54 13.43
N ASP A 436 -4.08 -27.54 12.89
CA ASP A 436 -3.56 -28.91 12.74
C ASP A 436 -2.25 -28.98 11.93
N THR A 437 -1.94 -27.94 11.17
CA THR A 437 -0.69 -27.76 10.41
C THR A 437 0.53 -27.39 11.28
N GLY A 438 0.35 -27.17 12.60
CA GLY A 438 1.43 -26.73 13.50
C GLY A 438 1.77 -25.25 13.38
N ILE A 439 0.93 -24.44 12.71
CA ILE A 439 1.02 -22.99 12.63
C ILE A 439 0.08 -22.39 13.68
N SER A 440 0.62 -21.51 14.50
CA SER A 440 -0.12 -20.78 15.52
C SER A 440 -0.51 -19.40 15.00
N HIS A 441 -1.78 -19.04 15.19
CA HIS A 441 -2.34 -17.72 14.95
C HIS A 441 -2.43 -16.97 16.27
N LEU A 442 -1.89 -15.76 16.29
CA LEU A 442 -1.86 -14.90 17.47
C LEU A 442 -2.43 -13.53 17.07
N GLU A 443 -3.37 -13.03 17.84
CA GLU A 443 -3.91 -11.69 17.68
C GLU A 443 -3.55 -10.84 18.90
N PHE A 444 -3.00 -9.66 18.67
CA PHE A 444 -2.60 -8.74 19.71
C PHE A 444 -3.16 -7.35 19.44
N ARG A 445 -3.45 -6.63 20.50
CA ARG A 445 -3.58 -5.18 20.48
C ARG A 445 -2.29 -4.56 21.00
N ILE A 446 -1.65 -3.69 20.22
CA ILE A 446 -0.33 -3.14 20.53
C ILE A 446 -0.27 -1.65 20.21
N PRO A 447 0.41 -0.81 21.02
CA PRO A 447 0.71 0.56 20.61
C PRO A 447 1.51 0.60 19.30
N ALA A 448 1.15 1.45 18.35
CA ALA A 448 1.84 1.56 17.05
C ALA A 448 3.36 1.76 17.21
N ARG A 449 3.80 2.54 18.23
CA ARG A 449 5.22 2.72 18.55
C ARG A 449 5.90 1.42 19.00
N GLY A 450 5.15 0.44 19.48
CA GLY A 450 5.68 -0.90 19.84
C GLY A 450 6.05 -1.73 18.63
N LEU A 451 5.46 -1.48 17.47
CA LEU A 451 5.78 -2.16 16.22
C LEU A 451 6.98 -1.56 15.49
N MET A 452 7.33 -0.30 15.79
CA MET A 452 8.48 0.36 15.17
C MET A 452 9.75 -0.45 15.34
N GLY A 453 10.41 -0.81 14.22
CA GLY A 453 11.61 -1.62 14.19
C GLY A 453 11.44 -3.08 14.60
N TYR A 454 10.21 -3.55 14.92
CA TYR A 454 9.98 -4.93 15.32
C TYR A 454 10.01 -5.92 14.16
N ARG A 455 9.59 -5.50 12.98
CA ARG A 455 9.48 -6.39 11.81
C ARG A 455 10.77 -7.13 11.47
N GLN A 456 11.91 -6.44 11.49
CA GLN A 456 13.21 -7.06 11.23
C GLN A 456 13.63 -8.03 12.33
N GLN A 457 13.37 -7.65 13.59
CA GLN A 457 13.61 -8.53 14.73
C GLN A 457 12.74 -9.78 14.67
N PHE A 458 11.45 -9.62 14.33
CA PHE A 458 10.52 -10.72 14.16
C PHE A 458 10.97 -11.73 13.09
N LEU A 459 11.42 -11.25 11.93
CA LEU A 459 11.96 -12.12 10.89
C LEU A 459 13.20 -12.87 11.35
N SER A 460 14.07 -12.23 12.14
CA SER A 460 15.26 -12.89 12.72
C SER A 460 14.86 -13.92 13.77
N ASP A 461 13.94 -13.59 14.68
CA ASP A 461 13.49 -14.45 15.78
C ASP A 461 12.71 -15.68 15.24
N THR A 462 12.07 -15.57 14.07
CA THR A 462 11.31 -16.66 13.41
C THR A 462 12.07 -17.34 12.27
N ASN A 463 13.35 -16.99 12.04
CA ASN A 463 14.14 -17.46 10.90
C ASN A 463 13.44 -17.26 9.55
N GLY A 464 12.66 -16.19 9.41
CA GLY A 464 11.89 -15.90 8.20
C GLY A 464 10.59 -16.70 8.03
N ASN A 465 10.24 -17.60 8.95
CA ASN A 465 9.05 -18.46 8.86
C ASN A 465 7.79 -17.83 9.48
N GLY A 466 7.85 -16.56 9.89
CA GLY A 466 6.71 -15.87 10.48
C GLY A 466 6.10 -14.85 9.53
N ILE A 467 4.78 -14.70 9.59
CA ILE A 467 4.02 -13.66 8.91
C ILE A 467 3.45 -12.71 9.95
N MET A 468 3.56 -11.42 9.70
CA MET A 468 3.10 -10.38 10.62
C MET A 468 2.40 -9.27 9.83
N ASN A 469 1.16 -8.97 10.23
CA ASN A 469 0.35 -7.89 9.67
C ASN A 469 -0.30 -7.09 10.79
N SER A 470 -0.42 -5.78 10.60
CA SER A 470 -1.09 -4.92 11.56
C SER A 470 -2.07 -3.96 10.86
N VAL A 471 -3.11 -3.58 11.61
CA VAL A 471 -4.15 -2.64 11.16
C VAL A 471 -4.42 -1.66 12.29
N PHE A 472 -4.56 -0.38 11.96
CA PHE A 472 -4.93 0.65 12.92
C PHE A 472 -6.27 0.34 13.59
N ASP A 473 -6.30 0.33 14.94
CA ASP A 473 -7.47 -0.05 15.77
C ASP A 473 -7.94 1.08 16.71
N GLY A 474 -7.60 2.32 16.40
CA GLY A 474 -8.06 3.47 17.18
C GLY A 474 -7.01 4.07 18.11
N TYR A 475 -7.49 4.83 19.10
CA TYR A 475 -6.65 5.50 20.11
C TYR A 475 -7.04 5.05 21.49
N GLU A 476 -6.04 4.70 22.32
CA GLU A 476 -6.21 4.34 23.72
C GLU A 476 -5.30 5.19 24.63
N PRO A 477 -5.57 5.22 25.95
CA PRO A 477 -4.67 5.86 26.89
C PRO A 477 -3.25 5.33 26.80
N TYR A 478 -2.28 6.22 26.92
CA TYR A 478 -0.85 5.89 26.85
C TYR A 478 -0.47 4.73 27.77
N LYS A 479 0.08 3.64 27.21
CA LYS A 479 0.42 2.38 27.92
C LYS A 479 1.74 2.43 28.69
N GLY A 480 2.34 3.58 28.85
CA GLY A 480 3.63 3.74 29.55
C GLY A 480 4.83 3.51 28.63
N GLU A 481 6.03 3.64 29.19
CA GLU A 481 7.26 3.51 28.42
C GLU A 481 7.47 2.09 27.87
N ILE A 482 7.95 2.02 26.62
CA ILE A 482 8.41 0.79 26.00
C ILE A 482 9.93 0.83 26.03
N PRO A 483 10.60 -0.19 26.62
CA PRO A 483 12.05 -0.28 26.61
C PRO A 483 12.56 -0.34 25.16
N GLN A 484 13.22 0.71 24.72
CA GLN A 484 13.91 0.69 23.42
C GLN A 484 15.36 0.34 23.67
N ARG A 485 15.87 -0.63 22.91
CA ARG A 485 17.31 -0.88 22.89
C ARG A 485 17.96 0.28 22.13
N VAL A 486 18.55 1.20 22.86
CA VAL A 486 19.35 2.27 22.27
C VAL A 486 20.68 1.65 21.87
N GLN A 487 20.91 1.49 20.57
CA GLN A 487 22.20 1.10 20.03
C GLN A 487 22.95 2.37 19.65
N GLY A 488 24.24 2.42 19.97
CA GLY A 488 25.11 3.51 19.56
C GLY A 488 25.49 3.41 18.09
N SER A 489 26.13 4.45 17.60
CA SER A 489 26.62 4.55 16.23
C SER A 489 28.14 4.37 16.15
N LEU A 490 28.62 3.84 15.02
CA LEU A 490 30.02 3.93 14.65
C LEU A 490 30.21 5.23 13.86
N VAL A 491 30.97 6.17 14.43
CA VAL A 491 31.13 7.52 13.90
C VAL A 491 32.54 7.68 13.35
N VAL A 492 32.65 8.25 12.16
CA VAL A 492 33.94 8.46 11.49
C VAL A 492 34.77 9.49 12.25
N PHE A 493 36.03 9.16 12.53
CA PHE A 493 36.98 9.98 13.27
C PHE A 493 37.63 11.06 12.40
N GLU A 494 37.87 10.78 11.09
CA GLU A 494 38.53 11.69 10.18
C GLU A 494 37.98 11.58 8.75
N SER A 495 37.90 12.70 8.05
CA SER A 495 37.44 12.72 6.65
C SER A 495 38.46 12.07 5.72
N GLY A 496 37.97 11.30 4.71
CA GLY A 496 38.81 10.63 3.75
C GLY A 496 38.06 9.60 2.92
N GLU A 497 38.78 8.57 2.46
CA GLU A 497 38.22 7.43 1.73
C GLU A 497 38.36 6.17 2.55
N THR A 498 37.30 5.39 2.65
CA THR A 498 37.30 4.14 3.41
C THR A 498 38.31 3.14 2.84
N SER A 499 39.09 2.51 3.68
CA SER A 499 40.05 1.48 3.30
C SER A 499 39.63 0.11 3.81
N GLY A 500 39.95 -0.96 3.08
CA GLY A 500 39.69 -2.33 3.54
C GLY A 500 40.31 -2.65 4.90
N TYR A 501 41.48 -2.08 5.20
CA TYR A 501 42.13 -2.25 6.52
C TYR A 501 41.44 -1.48 7.65
N GLY A 502 40.99 -0.25 7.37
CA GLY A 502 40.24 0.57 8.32
C GLY A 502 38.88 -0.08 8.67
N LEU A 503 38.15 -0.55 7.65
CA LEU A 503 36.89 -1.26 7.82
C LEU A 503 37.06 -2.60 8.57
N TYR A 504 38.08 -3.36 8.24
CA TYR A 504 38.39 -4.62 8.95
C TYR A 504 38.58 -4.42 10.46
N ASN A 505 39.26 -3.35 10.89
CA ASN A 505 39.41 -3.02 12.29
C ASN A 505 38.14 -2.45 12.94
N ALA A 506 37.25 -1.85 12.13
CA ALA A 506 36.01 -1.27 12.62
C ALA A 506 34.88 -2.30 12.75
N GLN A 507 34.87 -3.37 11.93
CA GLN A 507 33.82 -4.41 11.96
C GLN A 507 33.76 -5.18 13.30
N ASP A 508 34.85 -5.27 14.04
CA ASP A 508 34.88 -5.89 15.38
C ASP A 508 34.11 -5.07 16.43
N ARG A 509 33.79 -3.80 16.10
CA ARG A 509 33.10 -2.88 17.01
C ARG A 509 31.60 -2.77 16.71
N GLY A 510 31.13 -3.34 15.58
CA GLY A 510 29.73 -3.32 15.20
C GLY A 510 29.49 -3.63 13.73
N ILE A 511 28.26 -3.41 13.29
CA ILE A 511 27.82 -3.66 11.91
C ILE A 511 28.12 -2.41 11.08
N LEU A 512 28.83 -2.58 9.97
CA LEU A 512 29.16 -1.48 9.05
C LEU A 512 28.08 -1.33 7.96
N PHE A 513 27.84 -0.08 7.54
CA PHE A 513 26.91 0.29 6.47
C PHE A 513 27.61 0.68 5.16
N VAL A 514 28.93 0.72 5.17
CA VAL A 514 29.76 1.20 4.06
C VAL A 514 30.81 0.19 3.67
N GLY A 515 31.08 0.09 2.38
CA GLY A 515 32.17 -0.71 1.82
C GLY A 515 33.46 0.10 1.63
N PRO A 516 34.55 -0.54 1.12
CA PRO A 516 35.82 0.13 0.83
C PRO A 516 35.72 1.06 -0.39
N GLY A 517 36.51 2.13 -0.40
CA GLY A 517 36.60 3.06 -1.52
C GLY A 517 35.53 4.13 -1.54
N LEU A 518 34.79 4.32 -0.44
CA LEU A 518 33.76 5.34 -0.34
C LEU A 518 34.28 6.59 0.39
N PRO A 519 33.96 7.80 -0.10
CA PRO A 519 34.27 9.02 0.62
C PRO A 519 33.44 9.11 1.92
N VAL A 520 34.10 9.55 3.00
CA VAL A 520 33.46 9.78 4.28
C VAL A 520 33.96 11.08 4.90
N TYR A 521 33.16 11.68 5.76
CA TYR A 521 33.55 12.89 6.50
C TYR A 521 33.57 12.63 8.01
N GLU A 522 34.31 13.45 8.74
CA GLU A 522 34.34 13.41 10.20
C GLU A 522 32.94 13.64 10.79
N GLY A 523 32.49 12.76 11.67
CA GLY A 523 31.14 12.76 12.21
C GLY A 523 30.12 11.93 11.42
N MET A 524 30.46 11.41 10.25
CA MET A 524 29.57 10.53 9.47
C MET A 524 29.31 9.23 10.21
N ILE A 525 28.06 8.79 10.24
CA ILE A 525 27.67 7.47 10.78
C ILE A 525 27.91 6.40 9.72
N VAL A 526 28.79 5.46 10.01
CA VAL A 526 29.19 4.38 9.08
C VAL A 526 28.83 2.98 9.57
N GLY A 527 28.20 2.90 10.73
CA GLY A 527 27.79 1.61 11.30
C GLY A 527 27.02 1.74 12.59
N MET A 528 26.60 0.59 13.12
CA MET A 528 25.84 0.47 14.35
C MET A 528 26.68 -0.26 15.40
N SER A 529 26.81 0.33 16.59
CA SER A 529 27.46 -0.28 17.74
C SER A 529 26.49 -1.20 18.50
N PRO A 530 26.92 -2.38 18.98
CA PRO A 530 26.10 -3.20 19.85
C PRO A 530 25.93 -2.62 21.27
N LYS A 531 26.71 -1.58 21.61
CA LYS A 531 26.64 -0.86 22.87
C LYS A 531 25.75 0.36 22.76
N ASN A 532 25.30 0.89 23.89
CA ASN A 532 24.47 2.13 23.93
C ASN A 532 25.25 3.42 23.69
N GLU A 533 26.56 3.32 23.44
CA GLU A 533 27.46 4.47 23.28
C GLU A 533 27.93 4.56 21.84
N ASP A 534 28.03 5.78 21.33
CA ASP A 534 28.65 6.06 20.04
C ASP A 534 30.17 5.82 20.13
N ILE A 535 30.71 5.13 19.14
CA ILE A 535 32.12 4.78 19.08
C ILE A 535 32.77 5.45 17.88
N ALA A 536 33.79 6.27 18.14
CA ALA A 536 34.61 6.84 17.06
C ALA A 536 35.50 5.74 16.45
N VAL A 537 35.46 5.64 15.12
CA VAL A 537 36.20 4.65 14.32
C VAL A 537 37.00 5.32 13.22
N ASN A 538 38.21 4.82 12.97
CA ASN A 538 39.01 5.26 11.83
C ASN A 538 38.87 4.27 10.69
N VAL A 539 37.95 4.53 9.76
CA VAL A 539 37.71 3.69 8.59
C VAL A 539 38.61 4.06 7.40
N CYS A 540 39.32 5.20 7.49
CA CYS A 540 40.24 5.68 6.46
C CYS A 540 41.67 5.13 6.62
N LYS A 541 41.96 4.50 7.77
CA LYS A 541 43.32 4.02 8.13
C LYS A 541 43.84 3.01 7.09
N LYS A 542 44.95 3.36 6.44
CA LYS A 542 45.65 2.46 5.50
C LYS A 542 46.65 1.55 6.27
N LYS A 543 46.84 0.33 5.78
CA LYS A 543 47.88 -0.56 6.31
C LYS A 543 49.26 0.06 5.99
N HIS A 544 50.09 0.27 7.03
CA HIS A 544 51.49 0.66 6.78
C HIS A 544 52.21 -0.51 6.13
N VAL A 545 52.66 -0.33 4.92
CA VAL A 545 53.49 -1.30 4.20
C VAL A 545 54.90 -1.14 4.74
N THR A 546 55.33 -2.09 5.56
CA THR A 546 56.73 -2.21 6.00
C THR A 546 57.46 -3.15 5.05
N ASN A 547 58.70 -2.82 4.66
CA ASN A 547 59.54 -3.62 3.75
C ASN A 547 59.95 -5.00 4.31
N MET A 548 59.47 -5.44 5.48
CA MET A 548 59.66 -6.77 6.04
C MET A 548 58.55 -7.71 5.55
N ARG A 549 58.90 -8.67 4.72
CA ARG A 549 58.07 -9.85 4.44
C ARG A 549 58.00 -10.74 5.68
N ALA A 550 57.00 -10.61 6.50
CA ALA A 550 56.65 -11.62 7.47
C ALA A 550 55.92 -12.76 6.73
N ALA A 551 56.48 -13.96 6.75
CA ALA A 551 55.83 -15.15 6.24
C ALA A 551 54.55 -15.38 7.08
N GLY A 552 53.37 -15.23 6.48
CA GLY A 552 52.05 -15.37 7.10
C GLY A 552 51.10 -14.17 7.03
N SER A 553 51.51 -13.04 6.41
CA SER A 553 50.70 -11.81 6.40
C SER A 553 49.81 -11.58 5.16
N ASP A 554 49.65 -12.56 4.30
CA ASP A 554 48.86 -12.47 3.05
C ASP A 554 47.47 -13.12 3.19
N GLU A 555 46.94 -13.23 4.41
CA GLU A 555 45.50 -13.56 4.52
C GLU A 555 44.67 -12.40 3.99
N ALA A 556 43.79 -12.72 3.02
CA ALA A 556 42.83 -11.79 2.50
C ALA A 556 41.93 -11.29 3.63
N LEU A 557 41.87 -9.96 3.81
CA LEU A 557 40.98 -9.35 4.78
C LEU A 557 39.52 -9.67 4.37
N ARG A 558 38.84 -10.44 5.20
CA ARG A 558 37.41 -10.74 5.00
C ARG A 558 36.59 -9.62 5.65
N LEU A 559 35.90 -8.87 4.82
CA LEU A 559 34.91 -7.90 5.28
C LEU A 559 33.53 -8.55 5.24
N THR A 560 32.75 -8.34 6.28
CA THR A 560 31.31 -8.65 6.25
C THR A 560 30.65 -7.66 5.28
N PRO A 561 29.81 -8.11 4.34
CA PRO A 561 29.05 -7.20 3.47
C PRO A 561 28.24 -6.20 4.31
N PRO A 562 28.14 -4.93 3.89
CA PRO A 562 27.35 -3.92 4.58
C PRO A 562 25.84 -4.20 4.58
#